data_562e8146c93702e4753f333b45aaee3b
#
_entry.id   562e8146c93702e4753f333b45aaee3b
#
_cell.length_a   1.000
_cell.length_b   1.000
_cell.length_c   1.000
_cell.angle_alpha   90.00
_cell.angle_beta   90.00
_cell.angle_gamma   90.00
#
_symmetry.space_group_name_H-M   'P 1'
#
loop_
_entity.id
_entity.type
_entity.pdbx_description
1 polymer ?
#
loop_
_entity_poly.entity_id
_entity_poly.type
_entity_poly.pdbx_seq_one_letter_code
_entity_poly.pdbx_strand_id
1 'polypeptide(L)'
;MQSLSKEPMSYKLLKRDSQLLTKLRLIGRVKVDGWTKVEIAFSFGCHRNTVLNLINAFETEISSSIQQDLLIGHFSLDQLEKLLLPLKDISTKPHHHPKQATQAQTDRVKEIFSELKVKVGPQRLSRILKRKFKDKDTVSSLDGSLALMKLPQLKGVYKREGLIVEKAKTANGSYRPLYDYTALSCFERMHFDTKHLLDKKSLPPKFYDYFASRLQTIPKYEWNLIDAKSRFRFMAFSYELNSEYGLKFLLLCLQYIRTMTNNITQEIVIGEDNGVEFCSGSPLKLSNWNSLLSILNAKSYAYNPYWDVRKNLIERSHRNDDDEWLVPRGEYITDEKSFLKEAADYWYYTNFERPHSGKGMKDRTPFEVLDDSGLMGVNQFMKFPILILDHNIDNLRKCTEPLLFEHDIKLAEEKRQGVLLDPKTLLDISSKYDFFIPNAQKVLTYYPS
;
A
#
# COMPACT_ATOMS: atom_id res chain seq x y z
N MET A 1 14.92 -48.71 -33.59
CA MET A 1 15.26 -47.31 -33.86
C MET A 1 14.05 -46.46 -33.51
N GLN A 2 13.98 -45.98 -32.26
CA GLN A 2 12.92 -45.06 -31.84
C GLN A 2 13.33 -43.65 -32.23
N SER A 3 12.50 -42.99 -33.05
CA SER A 3 12.64 -41.59 -33.44
C SER A 3 12.43 -40.71 -32.19
N LEU A 4 13.51 -40.27 -31.58
CA LEU A 4 13.47 -39.19 -30.61
C LEU A 4 12.96 -37.94 -31.29
N SER A 5 11.77 -37.49 -30.92
CA SER A 5 11.20 -36.23 -31.31
C SER A 5 12.15 -35.10 -30.91
N LYS A 6 12.75 -34.44 -31.89
CA LYS A 6 13.67 -33.31 -31.71
C LYS A 6 12.86 -32.05 -31.43
N GLU A 7 12.49 -31.81 -30.15
CA GLU A 7 12.19 -30.46 -29.75
C GLU A 7 13.49 -29.64 -29.73
N PRO A 8 13.57 -28.49 -30.39
CA PRO A 8 14.77 -27.66 -30.41
C PRO A 8 15.03 -27.13 -29.01
N MET A 9 16.02 -27.73 -28.30
CA MET A 9 16.46 -27.19 -27.01
C MET A 9 17.10 -25.83 -27.20
N SER A 10 16.44 -24.77 -26.75
CA SER A 10 16.95 -23.42 -26.86
C SER A 10 18.30 -23.26 -26.13
N TYR A 11 19.33 -22.83 -26.85
CA TYR A 11 20.64 -22.48 -26.27
C TYR A 11 20.54 -21.59 -25.03
N LYS A 12 19.57 -20.64 -25.04
CA LYS A 12 19.32 -19.77 -23.88
C LYS A 12 18.88 -20.53 -22.64
N LEU A 13 18.06 -21.56 -22.77
CA LEU A 13 17.59 -22.38 -21.65
C LEU A 13 18.71 -23.26 -21.12
N LEU A 14 19.41 -23.96 -21.99
CA LEU A 14 20.56 -24.80 -21.59
C LEU A 14 21.67 -23.97 -20.92
N LYS A 15 21.96 -22.78 -21.43
CA LYS A 15 22.94 -21.87 -20.87
C LYS A 15 22.53 -21.36 -19.48
N ARG A 16 21.26 -21.34 -19.17
CA ARG A 16 20.72 -20.93 -17.86
C ARG A 16 20.99 -21.95 -16.78
N ASP A 17 20.94 -23.24 -17.13
CA ASP A 17 21.15 -24.33 -16.20
C ASP A 17 22.64 -24.61 -15.96
N SER A 18 23.44 -24.69 -17.03
CA SER A 18 24.89 -24.79 -16.97
C SER A 18 25.57 -24.22 -18.21
N GLN A 19 26.18 -23.05 -18.03
CA GLN A 19 26.85 -22.34 -19.13
C GLN A 19 28.01 -23.13 -19.73
N LEU A 20 28.85 -23.69 -18.89
CA LEU A 20 30.06 -24.41 -19.32
C LEU A 20 29.76 -25.78 -19.96
N LEU A 21 28.84 -26.54 -19.36
CA LEU A 21 28.39 -27.81 -19.95
C LEU A 21 27.71 -27.63 -21.29
N THR A 22 26.92 -26.55 -21.45
CA THR A 22 26.30 -26.24 -22.75
C THR A 22 27.33 -25.92 -23.80
N LYS A 23 28.38 -25.14 -23.46
CA LYS A 23 29.49 -24.86 -24.37
C LYS A 23 30.27 -26.13 -24.75
N LEU A 24 30.53 -26.96 -23.77
CA LEU A 24 31.24 -28.26 -24.02
C LEU A 24 30.41 -29.17 -24.94
N ARG A 25 29.09 -29.24 -24.76
CA ARG A 25 28.20 -30.00 -25.67
C ARG A 25 28.27 -29.51 -27.08
N LEU A 26 28.24 -28.18 -27.31
CA LEU A 26 28.36 -27.59 -28.64
C LEU A 26 29.73 -27.91 -29.28
N ILE A 27 30.80 -27.82 -28.51
CA ILE A 27 32.16 -28.18 -28.95
C ILE A 27 32.24 -29.65 -29.34
N GLY A 28 31.73 -30.53 -28.47
CA GLY A 28 31.70 -31.97 -28.76
C GLY A 28 30.95 -32.30 -30.05
N ARG A 29 29.80 -31.69 -30.29
CA ARG A 29 29.04 -31.86 -31.55
C ARG A 29 29.86 -31.50 -32.77
N VAL A 30 30.67 -30.41 -32.72
CA VAL A 30 31.53 -30.02 -33.87
C VAL A 30 32.74 -30.97 -33.97
N LYS A 31 33.46 -31.23 -32.89
CA LYS A 31 34.78 -31.86 -32.90
C LYS A 31 34.71 -33.37 -32.92
N VAL A 32 33.69 -33.99 -32.28
CA VAL A 32 33.53 -35.43 -32.18
C VAL A 32 32.49 -35.96 -33.16
N ASP A 33 31.31 -35.31 -33.18
CA ASP A 33 30.18 -35.79 -33.99
C ASP A 33 30.22 -35.28 -35.44
N GLY A 34 31.15 -34.39 -35.78
CA GLY A 34 31.32 -33.85 -37.16
C GLY A 34 30.23 -32.91 -37.62
N TRP A 35 29.43 -32.38 -36.76
CA TRP A 35 28.34 -31.45 -37.12
C TRP A 35 28.91 -30.15 -37.65
N THR A 36 28.27 -29.61 -38.69
CA THR A 36 28.60 -28.27 -39.18
C THR A 36 28.12 -27.16 -38.19
N LYS A 37 28.81 -26.03 -38.20
CA LYS A 37 28.46 -24.87 -37.36
C LYS A 37 27.03 -24.37 -37.65
N VAL A 38 26.51 -24.59 -38.86
CA VAL A 38 25.16 -24.20 -39.25
C VAL A 38 24.12 -25.15 -38.64
N GLU A 39 24.36 -26.45 -38.69
CA GLU A 39 23.46 -27.46 -38.11
C GLU A 39 23.33 -27.30 -36.61
N ILE A 40 24.45 -27.04 -35.94
CA ILE A 40 24.44 -26.75 -34.46
C ILE A 40 23.69 -25.46 -34.19
N ALA A 41 23.96 -24.39 -34.91
CA ALA A 41 23.28 -23.12 -34.69
C ALA A 41 21.74 -23.26 -34.86
N PHE A 42 21.32 -24.03 -35.86
CA PHE A 42 19.91 -24.33 -36.05
C PHE A 42 19.32 -25.18 -34.94
N SER A 43 19.98 -26.31 -34.58
CA SER A 43 19.49 -27.25 -33.57
C SER A 43 19.42 -26.66 -32.16
N PHE A 44 20.32 -25.75 -31.81
CA PHE A 44 20.36 -25.10 -30.51
C PHE A 44 19.72 -23.70 -30.47
N GLY A 45 19.18 -23.23 -31.60
CA GLY A 45 18.53 -21.91 -31.68
C GLY A 45 19.47 -20.75 -31.35
N CYS A 46 20.73 -20.82 -31.79
CA CYS A 46 21.72 -19.76 -31.62
C CYS A 46 22.27 -19.26 -32.99
N HIS A 47 22.98 -18.12 -32.94
CA HIS A 47 23.57 -17.59 -34.18
C HIS A 47 24.84 -18.36 -34.54
N ARG A 48 25.09 -18.60 -35.86
CA ARG A 48 26.28 -19.28 -36.37
C ARG A 48 27.59 -18.73 -35.81
N ASN A 49 27.69 -17.38 -35.67
CA ASN A 49 28.88 -16.76 -35.12
C ASN A 49 29.10 -17.09 -33.66
N THR A 50 28.05 -17.41 -32.88
CA THR A 50 28.18 -17.88 -31.48
C THR A 50 28.95 -19.21 -31.46
N VAL A 51 28.63 -20.13 -32.37
CA VAL A 51 29.31 -21.41 -32.48
C VAL A 51 30.75 -21.23 -32.96
N LEU A 52 30.96 -20.37 -33.99
CA LEU A 52 32.29 -20.06 -34.54
C LEU A 52 33.22 -19.48 -33.45
N ASN A 53 32.75 -18.45 -32.73
CA ASN A 53 33.52 -17.80 -31.70
C ASN A 53 33.85 -18.76 -30.52
N LEU A 54 32.91 -19.65 -30.20
CA LEU A 54 33.14 -20.68 -29.17
C LEU A 54 34.21 -21.68 -29.59
N ILE A 55 34.19 -22.15 -30.83
CA ILE A 55 35.21 -23.08 -31.36
C ILE A 55 36.59 -22.41 -31.39
N ASN A 56 36.65 -21.19 -31.90
CA ASN A 56 37.90 -20.40 -31.92
C ASN A 56 38.46 -20.21 -30.52
N ALA A 57 37.61 -19.82 -29.53
CA ALA A 57 38.04 -19.68 -28.15
C ALA A 57 38.53 -21.01 -27.54
N PHE A 58 37.87 -22.12 -27.83
CA PHE A 58 38.29 -23.41 -27.39
C PHE A 58 39.67 -23.82 -27.93
N GLU A 59 39.93 -23.51 -29.20
CA GLU A 59 41.21 -23.78 -29.89
C GLU A 59 42.34 -22.85 -29.44
N THR A 60 42.03 -21.62 -29.05
CA THR A 60 43.06 -20.62 -28.68
C THR A 60 43.34 -20.62 -27.18
N GLU A 61 42.32 -20.76 -26.35
CA GLU A 61 42.42 -20.57 -24.89
C GLU A 61 42.71 -21.85 -24.15
N ILE A 62 42.49 -23.02 -24.75
CA ILE A 62 42.70 -24.33 -24.14
C ILE A 62 43.81 -25.09 -24.86
N SER A 63 44.80 -25.55 -24.13
CA SER A 63 45.95 -26.31 -24.72
C SER A 63 45.48 -27.58 -25.40
N SER A 64 46.17 -27.97 -26.50
CA SER A 64 45.77 -29.11 -27.34
C SER A 64 45.70 -30.43 -26.57
N SER A 65 46.54 -30.66 -25.56
CA SER A 65 46.48 -31.82 -24.69
C SER A 65 45.17 -31.88 -23.88
N ILE A 66 44.80 -30.75 -23.28
CA ILE A 66 43.55 -30.63 -22.50
C ILE A 66 42.33 -30.72 -23.40
N GLN A 67 42.41 -30.22 -24.66
CA GLN A 67 41.32 -30.33 -25.62
C GLN A 67 40.95 -31.79 -25.89
N GLN A 68 41.96 -32.66 -26.12
CA GLN A 68 41.73 -34.06 -26.36
C GLN A 68 41.12 -34.74 -25.12
N ASP A 69 41.68 -34.49 -23.95
CA ASP A 69 41.17 -35.06 -22.69
C ASP A 69 39.72 -34.61 -22.42
N LEU A 70 39.36 -33.35 -22.66
CA LEU A 70 37.99 -32.82 -22.49
C LEU A 70 36.97 -33.48 -23.42
N LEU A 71 37.38 -33.92 -24.61
CA LEU A 71 36.49 -34.55 -25.60
C LEU A 71 36.30 -36.04 -25.38
N ILE A 72 37.25 -36.73 -24.73
CA ILE A 72 37.28 -38.18 -24.59
C ILE A 72 37.16 -38.62 -23.10
N GLY A 73 37.60 -37.78 -22.17
CA GLY A 73 37.74 -38.15 -20.76
C GLY A 73 36.47 -38.02 -19.94
N HIS A 74 36.46 -38.73 -18.81
CA HIS A 74 35.43 -38.60 -17.78
C HIS A 74 35.94 -37.67 -16.67
N PHE A 75 35.38 -36.47 -16.60
CA PHE A 75 35.71 -35.45 -15.59
C PHE A 75 34.56 -35.26 -14.61
N SER A 76 34.90 -35.00 -13.35
CA SER A 76 33.92 -34.49 -12.41
C SER A 76 33.47 -33.05 -12.79
N LEU A 77 32.31 -32.60 -12.33
CA LEU A 77 31.81 -31.25 -12.61
C LEU A 77 32.81 -30.18 -12.16
N ASP A 78 33.44 -30.34 -11.00
CA ASP A 78 34.43 -29.40 -10.45
C ASP A 78 35.67 -29.28 -11.32
N GLN A 79 36.14 -30.42 -11.89
CA GLN A 79 37.27 -30.47 -12.80
C GLN A 79 36.92 -29.77 -14.13
N LEU A 80 35.72 -30.03 -14.67
CA LEU A 80 35.24 -29.39 -15.88
C LEU A 80 35.11 -27.90 -15.72
N GLU A 81 34.60 -27.42 -14.56
CA GLU A 81 34.51 -25.99 -14.28
C GLU A 81 35.88 -25.31 -14.26
N LYS A 82 36.88 -25.93 -13.67
CA LYS A 82 38.24 -25.37 -13.66
C LYS A 82 38.91 -25.36 -15.04
N LEU A 83 38.77 -26.42 -15.80
CA LEU A 83 39.38 -26.54 -17.13
C LEU A 83 38.73 -25.67 -18.19
N LEU A 84 37.43 -25.46 -18.08
CA LEU A 84 36.63 -24.62 -18.97
C LEU A 84 36.51 -23.13 -18.53
N LEU A 85 37.17 -22.78 -17.40
CA LEU A 85 37.12 -21.39 -16.91
C LEU A 85 37.47 -20.34 -17.96
N PRO A 86 38.48 -20.53 -18.86
CA PRO A 86 38.77 -19.60 -19.93
C PRO A 86 37.60 -19.37 -20.91
N LEU A 87 36.71 -20.34 -21.05
CA LEU A 87 35.51 -20.23 -21.88
C LEU A 87 34.33 -19.58 -21.19
N LYS A 88 34.45 -19.20 -19.92
CA LYS A 88 33.37 -18.55 -19.18
C LYS A 88 33.07 -17.17 -19.80
N ASP A 89 31.79 -16.90 -20.05
CA ASP A 89 31.43 -15.58 -20.57
C ASP A 89 31.80 -14.49 -19.59
N ILE A 90 32.67 -13.60 -19.98
CA ILE A 90 32.95 -12.39 -19.24
C ILE A 90 31.75 -11.44 -19.43
N SER A 91 31.19 -10.95 -18.37
CA SER A 91 30.13 -9.97 -18.45
C SER A 91 30.63 -8.70 -19.14
N THR A 92 30.09 -8.42 -20.32
CA THR A 92 30.35 -7.16 -21.03
C THR A 92 29.61 -5.97 -20.43
N LYS A 93 28.82 -6.20 -19.36
CA LYS A 93 28.14 -5.12 -18.66
C LYS A 93 29.18 -4.23 -17.98
N PRO A 94 29.11 -2.91 -18.17
CA PRO A 94 30.01 -2.02 -17.49
C PRO A 94 29.92 -2.22 -15.96
N HIS A 95 31.03 -2.32 -15.27
CA HIS A 95 31.09 -2.45 -13.81
C HIS A 95 30.41 -1.27 -13.12
N HIS A 96 30.43 -0.12 -13.74
CA HIS A 96 29.72 1.07 -13.31
C HIS A 96 28.86 1.62 -14.46
N HIS A 97 27.53 1.61 -14.25
CA HIS A 97 26.61 2.20 -15.23
C HIS A 97 26.58 3.72 -15.02
N PRO A 98 26.84 4.57 -16.05
CA PRO A 98 26.90 6.04 -15.90
C PRO A 98 25.67 6.66 -15.25
N LYS A 99 24.52 5.96 -15.34
CA LYS A 99 23.24 6.35 -14.74
C LYS A 99 22.96 5.65 -13.40
N GLN A 100 23.94 4.99 -12.80
CA GLN A 100 23.77 4.36 -11.49
C GLN A 100 23.83 5.44 -10.40
N ALA A 101 23.05 5.27 -9.34
CA ALA A 101 23.14 6.13 -8.16
C ALA A 101 24.56 6.06 -7.56
N THR A 102 25.08 7.19 -7.14
CA THR A 102 26.36 7.27 -6.42
C THR A 102 26.26 6.61 -5.04
N GLN A 103 27.40 6.29 -4.43
CA GLN A 103 27.39 5.71 -3.08
C GLN A 103 26.73 6.68 -2.07
N ALA A 104 27.06 7.96 -2.11
CA ALA A 104 26.46 8.98 -1.24
C ALA A 104 24.93 9.05 -1.41
N GLN A 105 24.42 8.98 -2.66
CA GLN A 105 22.98 8.91 -2.91
C GLN A 105 22.35 7.62 -2.37
N THR A 106 23.05 6.50 -2.48
CA THR A 106 22.56 5.21 -1.96
C THR A 106 22.48 5.24 -0.45
N ASP A 107 23.50 5.73 0.24
CA ASP A 107 23.53 5.82 1.70
C ASP A 107 22.46 6.79 2.20
N ARG A 108 22.28 7.93 1.55
CA ARG A 108 21.22 8.86 1.90
C ARG A 108 19.81 8.30 1.71
N VAL A 109 19.57 7.48 0.67
CA VAL A 109 18.29 6.76 0.50
C VAL A 109 18.05 5.79 1.67
N LYS A 110 19.09 5.10 2.17
CA LYS A 110 19.00 4.21 3.34
C LYS A 110 18.68 4.98 4.61
N GLU A 111 19.34 6.12 4.83
CA GLU A 111 19.05 7.00 5.95
C GLU A 111 17.60 7.49 5.93
N ILE A 112 17.15 8.08 4.81
CA ILE A 112 15.74 8.51 4.66
C ILE A 112 14.79 7.35 4.89
N PHE A 113 15.10 6.15 4.39
CA PHE A 113 14.26 4.98 4.58
C PHE A 113 14.17 4.57 6.06
N SER A 114 15.23 4.73 6.83
CA SER A 114 15.25 4.48 8.29
C SER A 114 14.62 5.62 9.10
N GLU A 115 14.74 6.88 8.66
CA GLU A 115 14.12 8.05 9.27
C GLU A 115 12.58 8.03 9.12
N LEU A 116 12.08 7.45 8.01
CA LEU A 116 10.64 7.39 7.76
C LEU A 116 9.97 6.42 8.74
N LYS A 117 8.95 6.88 9.45
CA LYS A 117 8.13 6.06 10.36
C LYS A 117 7.32 4.96 9.63
N VAL A 118 7.26 5.02 8.31
CA VAL A 118 6.49 4.10 7.46
C VAL A 118 7.33 3.56 6.31
N LYS A 119 7.05 2.34 5.89
CA LYS A 119 7.75 1.68 4.79
C LYS A 119 7.27 2.21 3.44
N VAL A 120 8.09 2.97 2.75
CA VAL A 120 7.73 3.56 1.45
C VAL A 120 8.46 2.88 0.29
N GLY A 121 7.73 2.58 -0.78
CA GLY A 121 8.32 2.07 -2.03
C GLY A 121 9.03 3.17 -2.84
N PRO A 122 9.91 2.79 -3.79
CA PRO A 122 10.73 3.73 -4.53
C PRO A 122 9.93 4.76 -5.33
N GLN A 123 8.75 4.38 -5.83
CA GLN A 123 7.88 5.30 -6.55
C GLN A 123 7.32 6.39 -5.64
N ARG A 124 6.92 6.03 -4.42
CA ARG A 124 6.40 6.96 -3.43
C ARG A 124 7.51 7.86 -2.90
N LEU A 125 8.68 7.30 -2.57
CA LEU A 125 9.83 8.10 -2.15
C LEU A 125 10.21 9.14 -3.21
N SER A 126 10.25 8.76 -4.49
CA SER A 126 10.50 9.70 -5.59
C SER A 126 9.49 10.87 -5.60
N ARG A 127 8.21 10.61 -5.29
CA ARG A 127 7.18 11.66 -5.24
C ARG A 127 7.34 12.58 -4.03
N ILE A 128 7.60 11.99 -2.85
CA ILE A 128 7.85 12.76 -1.62
C ILE A 128 9.04 13.70 -1.82
N LEU A 129 10.14 13.19 -2.34
CA LEU A 129 11.33 14.00 -2.61
C LEU A 129 11.06 15.12 -3.62
N LYS A 130 10.38 14.83 -4.74
CA LYS A 130 10.02 15.84 -5.74
C LYS A 130 9.11 16.92 -5.21
N ARG A 131 8.23 16.60 -4.26
CA ARG A 131 7.37 17.58 -3.61
C ARG A 131 8.13 18.47 -2.64
N LYS A 132 9.03 17.87 -1.83
CA LYS A 132 9.84 18.58 -0.83
C LYS A 132 10.83 19.53 -1.47
N PHE A 133 11.38 19.18 -2.65
CA PHE A 133 12.42 19.94 -3.35
C PHE A 133 11.92 20.48 -4.69
N LYS A 134 10.76 21.14 -4.71
CA LYS A 134 10.20 21.77 -5.91
C LYS A 134 11.03 22.99 -6.38
N ASP A 135 11.64 23.70 -5.45
CA ASP A 135 12.36 24.94 -5.74
C ASP A 135 13.79 24.65 -6.21
N LYS A 136 14.18 25.31 -7.29
CA LYS A 136 15.48 25.09 -7.95
C LYS A 136 16.70 25.39 -7.06
N ASP A 137 16.55 26.22 -6.04
CA ASP A 137 17.65 26.63 -5.15
C ASP A 137 18.07 25.53 -4.16
N THR A 138 17.25 24.50 -3.98
CA THR A 138 17.55 23.34 -3.10
C THR A 138 18.25 22.18 -3.82
N VAL A 139 18.48 22.29 -5.13
CA VAL A 139 19.06 21.21 -5.95
C VAL A 139 20.54 20.94 -5.64
N SER A 140 21.24 21.90 -5.06
CA SER A 140 22.65 21.76 -4.63
C SER A 140 22.84 20.80 -3.44
N SER A 141 21.78 20.50 -2.70
CA SER A 141 21.81 19.54 -1.59
C SER A 141 21.79 18.08 -2.08
N LEU A 142 22.30 17.16 -1.26
CA LEU A 142 22.22 15.71 -1.55
C LEU A 142 20.79 15.25 -1.73
N ASP A 143 19.87 15.69 -0.88
CA ASP A 143 18.43 15.37 -0.96
C ASP A 143 17.79 15.94 -2.24
N GLY A 144 18.17 17.15 -2.66
CA GLY A 144 17.78 17.72 -3.95
C GLY A 144 18.26 16.88 -5.13
N SER A 145 19.47 16.35 -5.06
CA SER A 145 20.01 15.43 -6.07
C SER A 145 19.19 14.13 -6.18
N LEU A 146 18.68 13.61 -5.04
CA LEU A 146 17.79 12.46 -5.01
C LEU A 146 16.42 12.75 -5.66
N ALA A 147 15.89 13.97 -5.49
CA ALA A 147 14.64 14.39 -6.13
C ALA A 147 14.74 14.39 -7.67
N LEU A 148 15.94 14.63 -8.21
CA LEU A 148 16.23 14.58 -9.64
C LEU A 148 16.46 13.16 -10.18
N MET A 149 16.66 12.16 -9.31
CA MET A 149 16.87 10.79 -9.74
C MET A 149 15.68 10.26 -10.53
N LYS A 150 15.98 9.58 -11.61
CA LYS A 150 14.93 8.84 -12.36
C LYS A 150 14.46 7.63 -11.55
N LEU A 151 13.17 7.33 -11.66
CA LEU A 151 12.56 6.21 -10.95
C LEU A 151 13.30 4.86 -11.13
N PRO A 152 13.83 4.50 -12.33
CA PRO A 152 14.63 3.28 -12.48
C PRO A 152 15.91 3.27 -11.64
N GLN A 153 16.57 4.42 -11.46
CA GLN A 153 17.78 4.54 -10.61
C GLN A 153 17.43 4.26 -9.16
N LEU A 154 16.36 4.90 -8.65
CA LEU A 154 15.87 4.68 -7.29
C LEU A 154 15.42 3.22 -7.05
N LYS A 155 14.71 2.62 -8.01
CA LYS A 155 14.38 1.18 -7.96
C LYS A 155 15.64 0.31 -7.91
N GLY A 156 16.69 0.69 -8.61
CA GLY A 156 17.99 0.01 -8.60
C GLY A 156 18.64 0.06 -7.21
N VAL A 157 18.58 1.19 -6.51
CA VAL A 157 19.04 1.30 -5.11
C VAL A 157 18.25 0.35 -4.22
N TYR A 158 16.92 0.43 -4.25
CA TYR A 158 16.05 -0.42 -3.42
C TYR A 158 16.31 -1.92 -3.61
N LYS A 159 16.55 -2.34 -4.85
CA LYS A 159 16.84 -3.74 -5.17
C LYS A 159 18.21 -4.19 -4.67
N ARG A 160 19.25 -3.37 -4.85
CA ARG A 160 20.63 -3.69 -4.39
C ARG A 160 20.72 -3.76 -2.87
N GLU A 161 20.06 -2.82 -2.20
CA GLU A 161 20.12 -2.69 -0.73
C GLU A 161 19.06 -3.56 -0.01
N GLY A 162 18.24 -4.32 -0.76
CA GLY A 162 17.21 -5.19 -0.17
C GLY A 162 16.13 -4.46 0.63
N LEU A 163 15.90 -3.16 0.37
CA LEU A 163 14.99 -2.33 1.15
C LEU A 163 13.53 -2.77 1.00
N ILE A 164 13.14 -3.31 -0.15
CA ILE A 164 11.81 -3.89 -0.39
C ILE A 164 11.96 -5.17 -1.21
N VAL A 165 11.37 -6.24 -0.72
CA VAL A 165 11.23 -7.49 -1.46
C VAL A 165 10.12 -7.33 -2.50
N GLU A 166 10.42 -7.55 -3.77
CA GLU A 166 9.41 -7.54 -4.82
C GLU A 166 8.44 -8.71 -4.59
N LYS A 167 7.17 -8.40 -4.32
CA LYS A 167 6.09 -9.40 -4.30
C LYS A 167 5.81 -9.87 -5.72
N ALA A 168 5.56 -11.16 -5.90
CA ALA A 168 5.12 -11.70 -7.18
C ALA A 168 3.86 -10.95 -7.66
N LYS A 169 3.83 -10.58 -8.94
CA LYS A 169 2.64 -9.95 -9.53
C LYS A 169 1.54 -11.02 -9.60
N THR A 170 0.56 -10.93 -8.74
CA THR A 170 -0.69 -11.66 -8.91
C THR A 170 -1.45 -11.05 -10.11
N ALA A 171 -1.96 -11.89 -10.99
CA ALA A 171 -2.82 -11.44 -12.07
C ALA A 171 -4.07 -10.79 -11.45
N ASN A 172 -4.15 -9.47 -11.50
CA ASN A 172 -5.34 -8.76 -11.08
C ASN A 172 -6.38 -8.91 -12.19
N GLY A 173 -7.57 -9.42 -11.86
CA GLY A 173 -8.73 -9.34 -12.74
C GLY A 173 -9.04 -7.87 -13.08
N SER A 174 -9.82 -7.65 -14.12
CA SER A 174 -10.19 -6.31 -14.58
C SER A 174 -10.88 -5.53 -13.45
N TYR A 175 -10.22 -4.48 -12.97
CA TYR A 175 -10.76 -3.62 -11.94
C TYR A 175 -11.83 -2.69 -12.51
N ARG A 176 -13.04 -2.75 -11.95
CA ARG A 176 -14.09 -1.78 -12.21
C ARG A 176 -14.32 -0.94 -10.96
N PRO A 177 -14.05 0.39 -11.00
CA PRO A 177 -14.34 1.26 -9.87
C PRO A 177 -15.86 1.38 -9.66
N LEU A 178 -16.30 1.46 -8.40
CA LEU A 178 -17.70 1.67 -8.03
C LEU A 178 -18.27 2.97 -8.59
N TYR A 179 -17.43 4.01 -8.63
CA TYR A 179 -17.81 5.36 -9.03
C TYR A 179 -16.77 5.96 -9.97
N ASP A 180 -17.16 6.97 -10.72
CA ASP A 180 -16.19 7.87 -11.30
C ASP A 180 -15.71 8.86 -10.22
N TYR A 181 -14.63 8.49 -9.56
CA TYR A 181 -14.03 9.28 -8.49
C TYR A 181 -13.65 10.71 -8.89
N THR A 182 -13.55 11.01 -10.20
CA THR A 182 -13.24 12.36 -10.66
C THR A 182 -14.46 13.27 -10.66
N ALA A 183 -15.64 12.69 -10.81
CA ALA A 183 -16.92 13.43 -10.83
C ALA A 183 -17.50 13.69 -9.44
N LEU A 184 -17.04 12.96 -8.40
CA LEU A 184 -17.53 13.14 -7.03
C LEU A 184 -17.07 14.47 -6.42
N SER A 185 -17.88 15.01 -5.53
CA SER A 185 -17.49 16.03 -4.56
C SER A 185 -16.86 15.38 -3.32
N CYS A 186 -16.05 16.12 -2.55
CA CYS A 186 -15.50 15.63 -1.29
C CYS A 186 -16.65 15.38 -0.30
N PHE A 187 -16.56 14.25 0.40
CA PHE A 187 -17.56 13.73 1.34
C PHE A 187 -18.93 13.36 0.74
N GLU A 188 -19.11 13.40 -0.57
CA GLU A 188 -20.36 12.97 -1.21
C GLU A 188 -20.58 11.45 -1.06
N ARG A 189 -19.53 10.66 -1.21
CA ARG A 189 -19.55 9.21 -1.08
C ARG A 189 -18.44 8.76 -0.17
N MET A 190 -18.79 8.02 0.87
CA MET A 190 -17.85 7.47 1.82
C MET A 190 -17.96 5.95 1.91
N HIS A 191 -16.88 5.31 2.29
CA HIS A 191 -16.83 3.87 2.56
C HIS A 191 -16.54 3.65 4.04
N PHE A 192 -17.35 2.83 4.67
CA PHE A 192 -17.21 2.45 6.06
C PHE A 192 -16.94 0.96 6.18
N ASP A 193 -15.88 0.59 6.87
CA ASP A 193 -15.47 -0.81 7.06
C ASP A 193 -14.64 -0.99 8.32
N THR A 194 -14.58 -2.22 8.80
CA THR A 194 -13.74 -2.62 9.92
C THR A 194 -12.63 -3.55 9.44
N LYS A 195 -11.53 -3.57 10.18
CA LYS A 195 -10.42 -4.47 9.95
C LYS A 195 -10.04 -5.17 11.24
N HIS A 196 -9.87 -6.47 11.19
CA HIS A 196 -9.13 -7.19 12.21
C HIS A 196 -7.65 -6.81 12.14
N LEU A 197 -7.11 -6.19 13.20
CA LEU A 197 -5.69 -5.85 13.26
C LEU A 197 -4.80 -7.08 13.22
N LEU A 198 -5.31 -8.20 13.72
CA LEU A 198 -4.61 -9.49 13.77
C LEU A 198 -5.24 -10.50 12.81
N ASP A 199 -5.26 -10.17 11.54
CA ASP A 199 -5.64 -11.15 10.53
C ASP A 199 -4.45 -12.05 10.17
N LYS A 200 -4.55 -13.32 10.57
CA LYS A 200 -3.53 -14.35 10.28
C LYS A 200 -3.24 -14.53 8.79
N LYS A 201 -4.22 -14.17 7.93
CA LYS A 201 -4.07 -14.30 6.47
C LYS A 201 -3.31 -13.13 5.85
N SER A 202 -3.38 -11.97 6.46
CA SER A 202 -2.77 -10.74 5.93
C SER A 202 -1.39 -10.45 6.52
N LEU A 203 -1.14 -10.84 7.78
CA LEU A 203 0.11 -10.58 8.49
C LEU A 203 1.14 -11.72 8.30
N PRO A 204 2.44 -11.40 8.18
CA PRO A 204 3.50 -12.39 8.25
C PRO A 204 3.47 -13.16 9.58
N PRO A 205 3.74 -14.49 9.62
CA PRO A 205 3.60 -15.30 10.82
C PRO A 205 4.30 -14.74 12.06
N LYS A 206 5.54 -14.27 11.93
CA LYS A 206 6.30 -13.67 13.04
C LYS A 206 5.60 -12.45 13.65
N PHE A 207 4.96 -11.62 12.83
CA PHE A 207 4.22 -10.46 13.31
C PHE A 207 2.91 -10.87 13.94
N TYR A 208 2.20 -11.82 13.35
CA TYR A 208 1.00 -12.37 13.95
C TYR A 208 1.28 -12.91 15.36
N ASP A 209 2.31 -13.74 15.52
CA ASP A 209 2.68 -14.33 16.83
C ASP A 209 3.08 -13.23 17.84
N TYR A 210 3.82 -12.22 17.40
CA TYR A 210 4.21 -11.09 18.23
C TYR A 210 2.99 -10.31 18.74
N PHE A 211 2.03 -10.00 17.87
CA PHE A 211 0.81 -9.31 18.27
C PHE A 211 -0.14 -10.23 19.03
N ALA A 212 -0.28 -11.49 18.66
CA ALA A 212 -1.14 -12.45 19.34
C ALA A 212 -0.77 -12.59 20.84
N SER A 213 0.52 -12.51 21.17
CA SER A 213 0.98 -12.50 22.58
C SER A 213 0.58 -11.23 23.35
N ARG A 214 0.15 -10.17 22.68
CA ARG A 214 -0.22 -8.85 23.24
C ARG A 214 -1.69 -8.50 23.08
N LEU A 215 -2.53 -9.42 22.64
CA LEU A 215 -3.97 -9.22 22.37
C LEU A 215 -4.75 -8.58 23.51
N GLN A 216 -4.29 -8.72 24.76
CA GLN A 216 -4.95 -8.11 25.91
C GLN A 216 -4.56 -6.63 26.13
N THR A 217 -3.50 -6.18 25.48
CA THR A 217 -2.92 -4.84 25.69
C THR A 217 -3.06 -3.90 24.52
N ILE A 218 -3.52 -4.38 23.36
CA ILE A 218 -3.77 -3.57 22.17
C ILE A 218 -5.16 -3.86 21.58
N PRO A 219 -5.80 -2.88 20.93
CA PRO A 219 -7.09 -3.07 20.27
C PRO A 219 -7.06 -4.17 19.22
N LYS A 220 -8.21 -4.82 18.99
CA LYS A 220 -8.35 -5.91 18.01
C LYS A 220 -8.89 -5.44 16.67
N TYR A 221 -9.65 -4.36 16.67
CA TYR A 221 -10.39 -3.88 15.52
C TYR A 221 -10.01 -2.43 15.21
N GLU A 222 -9.91 -2.17 13.93
CA GLU A 222 -9.75 -0.84 13.35
C GLU A 222 -11.03 -0.47 12.62
N TRP A 223 -11.56 0.70 12.89
CA TRP A 223 -12.72 1.30 12.23
C TRP A 223 -12.24 2.36 11.26
N ASN A 224 -12.69 2.30 10.02
CA ASN A 224 -12.29 3.20 8.96
C ASN A 224 -13.50 3.79 8.26
N LEU A 225 -13.53 5.12 8.16
CA LEU A 225 -14.44 5.85 7.30
C LEU A 225 -13.61 6.65 6.29
N ILE A 226 -13.74 6.36 5.00
CA ILE A 226 -12.89 6.93 3.94
C ILE A 226 -13.73 7.66 2.92
N ASP A 227 -13.38 8.91 2.62
CA ASP A 227 -13.98 9.67 1.52
C ASP A 227 -13.53 9.13 0.15
N ALA A 228 -14.51 8.87 -0.73
CA ALA A 228 -14.24 8.31 -2.05
C ALA A 228 -13.52 9.28 -2.99
N LYS A 229 -13.66 10.60 -2.81
CA LYS A 229 -13.02 11.64 -3.63
C LYS A 229 -11.61 11.94 -3.18
N SER A 230 -11.45 12.44 -1.97
CA SER A 230 -10.17 12.88 -1.43
C SER A 230 -9.30 11.75 -0.91
N ARG A 231 -9.88 10.59 -0.55
CA ARG A 231 -9.23 9.50 0.18
C ARG A 231 -8.92 9.86 1.63
N PHE A 232 -9.43 10.98 2.11
CA PHE A 232 -9.30 11.33 3.51
C PHE A 232 -10.00 10.29 4.37
N ARG A 233 -9.35 9.85 5.42
CA ARG A 233 -9.88 8.80 6.27
C ARG A 233 -9.89 9.20 7.73
N PHE A 234 -10.93 8.76 8.41
CA PHE A 234 -11.07 8.80 9.86
C PHE A 234 -10.82 7.40 10.40
N MET A 235 -10.17 7.30 11.55
CA MET A 235 -9.81 6.04 12.17
C MET A 235 -10.14 6.05 13.66
N ALA A 236 -10.62 4.92 14.16
CA ALA A 236 -10.74 4.60 15.56
C ALA A 236 -10.44 3.12 15.79
N PHE A 237 -10.30 2.71 17.03
CA PHE A 237 -9.98 1.33 17.39
C PHE A 237 -10.91 0.81 18.47
N SER A 238 -11.01 -0.54 18.60
CA SER A 238 -11.78 -1.16 19.69
C SER A 238 -11.27 -2.54 20.03
N TYR A 239 -11.58 -3.00 21.25
CA TYR A 239 -11.37 -4.37 21.67
C TYR A 239 -12.53 -5.27 21.26
N GLU A 240 -13.73 -4.70 21.17
CA GLU A 240 -14.95 -5.39 20.80
C GLU A 240 -15.48 -4.89 19.47
N LEU A 241 -16.26 -5.74 18.82
CA LEU A 241 -16.94 -5.44 17.57
C LEU A 241 -18.44 -5.47 17.80
N ASN A 242 -19.07 -4.29 17.84
CA ASN A 242 -20.50 -4.18 17.96
C ASN A 242 -21.07 -2.98 17.17
N SER A 243 -22.37 -3.04 16.89
CA SER A 243 -23.03 -2.03 16.07
C SER A 243 -23.20 -0.67 16.76
N GLU A 244 -23.15 -0.60 18.07
CA GLU A 244 -23.17 0.68 18.79
C GLU A 244 -21.89 1.46 18.54
N TYR A 245 -20.74 0.79 18.59
CA TYR A 245 -19.44 1.41 18.29
C TYR A 245 -19.41 1.95 16.86
N GLY A 246 -19.92 1.17 15.89
CA GLY A 246 -20.01 1.61 14.51
C GLY A 246 -20.84 2.88 14.34
N LEU A 247 -22.04 2.89 14.93
CA LEU A 247 -22.92 4.07 14.84
C LEU A 247 -22.31 5.30 15.54
N LYS A 248 -21.77 5.16 16.75
CA LYS A 248 -21.16 6.26 17.50
C LYS A 248 -19.93 6.83 16.79
N PHE A 249 -19.12 5.96 16.21
CA PHE A 249 -17.98 6.39 15.38
C PHE A 249 -18.43 7.15 14.13
N LEU A 250 -19.45 6.66 13.41
CA LEU A 250 -20.03 7.38 12.27
C LEU A 250 -20.56 8.76 12.66
N LEU A 251 -21.34 8.83 13.75
CA LEU A 251 -21.88 10.10 14.24
C LEU A 251 -20.75 11.08 14.59
N LEU A 252 -19.70 10.61 15.26
CA LEU A 252 -18.51 11.42 15.56
C LEU A 252 -17.87 11.97 14.29
N CYS A 253 -17.61 11.12 13.30
CA CYS A 253 -16.99 11.53 12.05
C CYS A 253 -17.86 12.53 11.28
N LEU A 254 -19.17 12.26 11.19
CA LEU A 254 -20.10 13.13 10.47
C LEU A 254 -20.25 14.51 11.13
N GLN A 255 -20.35 14.55 12.47
CA GLN A 255 -20.37 15.81 13.20
C GLN A 255 -19.08 16.58 12.97
N TYR A 256 -17.93 15.89 13.02
CA TYR A 256 -16.65 16.51 12.74
C TYR A 256 -16.61 17.11 11.33
N ILE A 257 -17.06 16.36 10.31
CA ILE A 257 -17.16 16.86 8.94
C ILE A 257 -18.06 18.09 8.87
N ARG A 258 -19.27 18.01 9.45
CA ARG A 258 -20.24 19.12 9.41
C ARG A 258 -19.76 20.36 10.13
N THR A 259 -19.05 20.22 11.24
CA THR A 259 -18.51 21.34 12.02
C THR A 259 -17.31 21.99 11.32
N MET A 260 -16.44 21.19 10.69
CA MET A 260 -15.18 21.67 10.10
C MET A 260 -15.33 22.13 8.63
N THR A 261 -16.47 21.89 8.01
CA THR A 261 -16.72 22.30 6.62
C THR A 261 -17.98 23.16 6.52
N ASN A 262 -18.02 24.02 5.53
CA ASN A 262 -19.23 24.80 5.23
C ASN A 262 -20.27 24.03 4.43
N ASN A 263 -20.03 22.76 4.12
CA ASN A 263 -20.92 21.95 3.28
C ASN A 263 -21.92 21.15 4.12
N ILE A 264 -22.81 21.87 4.82
CA ILE A 264 -23.87 21.25 5.62
C ILE A 264 -25.03 20.75 4.75
N THR A 265 -25.21 21.34 3.57
CA THR A 265 -26.32 20.99 2.67
C THR A 265 -26.07 19.77 1.80
N GLN A 266 -24.82 19.39 1.59
CA GLN A 266 -24.49 18.20 0.78
C GLN A 266 -24.88 16.91 1.52
N GLU A 267 -25.66 16.02 0.87
CA GLU A 267 -25.93 14.68 1.39
C GLU A 267 -24.65 13.85 1.37
N ILE A 268 -24.35 13.17 2.49
CA ILE A 268 -23.25 12.22 2.60
C ILE A 268 -23.82 10.80 2.50
N VAL A 269 -23.37 10.05 1.51
CA VAL A 269 -23.83 8.67 1.31
C VAL A 269 -22.72 7.68 1.66
N ILE A 270 -23.01 6.80 2.63
CA ILE A 270 -22.03 5.88 3.23
C ILE A 270 -22.35 4.47 2.78
N GLY A 271 -21.38 3.81 2.14
CA GLY A 271 -21.47 2.40 1.82
C GLY A 271 -20.81 1.55 2.90
N GLU A 272 -21.52 0.56 3.43
CA GLU A 272 -21.04 -0.36 4.48
C GLU A 272 -21.21 -1.83 4.07
N ASP A 273 -20.49 -2.71 4.79
CA ASP A 273 -20.67 -4.15 4.64
C ASP A 273 -21.90 -4.65 5.37
N ASN A 274 -22.23 -5.93 5.12
CA ASN A 274 -23.31 -6.65 5.82
C ASN A 274 -22.81 -7.31 7.13
N GLY A 275 -21.76 -6.78 7.74
CA GLY A 275 -21.21 -7.27 9.01
C GLY A 275 -22.16 -7.06 10.20
N VAL A 276 -21.96 -7.81 11.26
CA VAL A 276 -22.76 -7.69 12.50
C VAL A 276 -22.53 -6.35 13.22
N GLU A 277 -21.38 -5.77 13.02
CA GLU A 277 -20.94 -4.45 13.51
C GLU A 277 -21.63 -3.29 12.80
N PHE A 278 -22.29 -3.57 11.67
CA PHE A 278 -23.08 -2.63 10.90
C PHE A 278 -24.56 -3.03 10.99
N CYS A 279 -25.28 -2.94 9.90
CA CYS A 279 -26.70 -3.27 9.87
C CYS A 279 -26.99 -4.76 9.66
N SER A 280 -25.98 -5.63 9.55
CA SER A 280 -26.12 -7.10 9.35
C SER A 280 -27.07 -7.48 8.19
N GLY A 281 -27.17 -6.63 7.17
CA GLY A 281 -28.18 -6.77 6.11
C GLY A 281 -29.63 -6.67 6.58
N SER A 282 -29.89 -6.24 7.82
CA SER A 282 -31.23 -6.05 8.37
C SER A 282 -31.83 -4.73 7.91
N PRO A 283 -32.94 -4.73 7.15
CA PRO A 283 -33.59 -3.48 6.73
C PRO A 283 -34.04 -2.61 7.90
N LEU A 284 -34.46 -3.22 9.01
CA LEU A 284 -34.89 -2.51 10.20
C LEU A 284 -33.73 -1.77 10.88
N LYS A 285 -32.59 -2.45 11.07
CA LYS A 285 -31.38 -1.80 11.63
C LYS A 285 -30.91 -0.66 10.72
N LEU A 286 -30.85 -0.89 9.41
CA LEU A 286 -30.48 0.12 8.44
C LEU A 286 -31.42 1.33 8.46
N SER A 287 -32.73 1.09 8.59
CA SER A 287 -33.73 2.15 8.76
C SER A 287 -33.49 2.96 10.03
N ASN A 288 -33.22 2.29 11.15
CA ASN A 288 -32.94 2.94 12.43
C ASN A 288 -31.65 3.78 12.34
N TRP A 289 -30.59 3.24 11.75
CA TRP A 289 -29.36 4.00 11.53
C TRP A 289 -29.62 5.20 10.65
N ASN A 290 -30.35 5.05 9.54
CA ASN A 290 -30.64 6.16 8.61
C ASN A 290 -31.51 7.22 9.24
N SER A 291 -32.40 6.89 10.18
CA SER A 291 -33.15 7.87 10.94
C SER A 291 -32.22 8.78 11.74
N LEU A 292 -31.19 8.21 12.37
CA LEU A 292 -30.18 8.97 13.13
C LEU A 292 -29.22 9.72 12.21
N LEU A 293 -28.73 9.10 11.14
CA LEU A 293 -27.81 9.70 10.21
C LEU A 293 -28.43 10.86 9.42
N SER A 294 -29.73 10.80 9.16
CA SER A 294 -30.48 11.87 8.46
C SER A 294 -30.40 13.22 9.19
N ILE A 295 -30.21 13.21 10.50
CA ILE A 295 -29.96 14.37 11.33
C ILE A 295 -28.77 15.20 10.82
N LEU A 296 -27.73 14.49 10.39
CA LEU A 296 -26.51 15.08 9.85
C LEU A 296 -26.52 15.08 8.31
N ASN A 297 -27.72 15.04 7.70
CA ASN A 297 -27.91 14.94 6.26
C ASN A 297 -27.04 13.83 5.63
N ALA A 298 -27.03 12.66 6.26
CA ALA A 298 -26.30 11.49 5.81
C ALA A 298 -27.21 10.27 5.73
N LYS A 299 -26.83 9.31 4.91
CA LYS A 299 -27.51 8.00 4.85
C LYS A 299 -26.49 6.89 4.61
N SER A 300 -26.79 5.73 5.15
CA SER A 300 -26.04 4.51 4.92
C SER A 300 -26.80 3.55 4.03
N TYR A 301 -26.07 2.74 3.28
CA TYR A 301 -26.60 1.61 2.54
C TYR A 301 -25.62 0.44 2.63
N ALA A 302 -26.17 -0.78 2.74
CA ALA A 302 -25.38 -1.99 2.72
C ALA A 302 -25.07 -2.41 1.28
N TYR A 303 -23.84 -2.84 1.01
CA TYR A 303 -23.47 -3.38 -0.28
C TYR A 303 -24.22 -4.69 -0.55
N ASN A 304 -24.64 -4.90 -1.79
CA ASN A 304 -25.22 -6.16 -2.18
C ASN A 304 -24.15 -7.27 -2.12
N PRO A 305 -24.33 -8.32 -1.28
CA PRO A 305 -23.35 -9.38 -1.13
C PRO A 305 -23.12 -10.22 -2.40
N TYR A 306 -24.06 -10.17 -3.34
CA TYR A 306 -23.99 -10.91 -4.62
C TYR A 306 -23.30 -10.10 -5.74
N TRP A 307 -23.03 -8.83 -5.53
CA TRP A 307 -22.27 -8.06 -6.49
C TRP A 307 -20.79 -8.29 -6.25
N ASP A 308 -20.08 -8.73 -7.29
CA ASP A 308 -18.60 -8.78 -7.29
C ASP A 308 -18.03 -7.35 -7.37
N VAL A 309 -18.55 -6.50 -6.51
CA VAL A 309 -18.14 -5.12 -6.37
C VAL A 309 -17.07 -5.07 -5.31
N ARG A 310 -15.84 -5.19 -5.74
CA ARG A 310 -14.71 -5.05 -4.83
C ARG A 310 -14.66 -3.64 -4.30
N LYS A 311 -14.76 -3.50 -3.00
CA LYS A 311 -14.60 -2.25 -2.24
C LYS A 311 -13.15 -1.76 -2.26
N ASN A 312 -12.56 -1.75 -3.42
CA ASN A 312 -11.13 -1.62 -3.67
C ASN A 312 -10.44 -0.47 -2.94
N LEU A 313 -11.19 0.55 -2.55
CA LEU A 313 -10.64 1.70 -1.86
C LEU A 313 -10.31 1.38 -0.41
N ILE A 314 -11.29 0.89 0.34
CA ILE A 314 -11.15 0.60 1.76
C ILE A 314 -10.32 -0.67 2.00
N GLU A 315 -10.54 -1.74 1.23
CA GLU A 315 -9.71 -2.95 1.28
C GLU A 315 -8.24 -2.67 0.96
N ARG A 316 -8.01 -1.76 0.00
CA ARG A 316 -6.65 -1.29 -0.31
C ARG A 316 -6.03 -0.52 0.84
N SER A 317 -6.82 0.27 1.55
CA SER A 317 -6.41 0.96 2.76
C SER A 317 -5.95 -0.02 3.82
N HIS A 318 -6.76 -1.03 4.14
CA HIS A 318 -6.44 -2.07 5.12
C HIS A 318 -5.13 -2.80 4.80
N ARG A 319 -4.88 -3.09 3.52
CA ARG A 319 -3.59 -3.68 3.08
C ARG A 319 -2.42 -2.72 3.25
N ASN A 320 -2.64 -1.42 3.01
CA ASN A 320 -1.59 -0.43 3.26
C ASN A 320 -1.27 -0.33 4.76
N ASP A 321 -2.26 -0.48 5.63
CA ASP A 321 -2.07 -0.46 7.08
C ASP A 321 -1.15 -1.59 7.53
N ASP A 322 -1.32 -2.80 6.98
CA ASP A 322 -0.40 -3.90 7.22
C ASP A 322 1.00 -3.64 6.65
N ASP A 323 1.07 -3.26 5.38
CA ASP A 323 2.34 -3.15 4.66
C ASP A 323 3.17 -1.93 5.08
N GLU A 324 2.53 -0.83 5.47
CA GLU A 324 3.21 0.45 5.70
C GLU A 324 3.34 0.81 7.19
N TRP A 325 2.44 0.32 8.02
CA TRP A 325 2.39 0.65 9.44
C TRP A 325 2.58 -0.57 10.36
N LEU A 326 1.61 -1.50 10.43
CA LEU A 326 1.63 -2.57 11.44
C LEU A 326 2.89 -3.44 11.35
N VAL A 327 3.24 -3.93 10.15
CA VAL A 327 4.43 -4.79 9.98
C VAL A 327 5.74 -4.02 10.22
N PRO A 328 5.96 -2.82 9.65
CA PRO A 328 7.23 -2.12 9.87
C PRO A 328 7.37 -1.45 11.23
N ARG A 329 6.27 -1.17 11.91
CA ARG A 329 6.26 -0.43 13.18
C ARG A 329 5.82 -1.27 14.39
N GLY A 330 5.44 -2.52 14.17
CA GLY A 330 4.90 -3.38 15.22
C GLY A 330 5.81 -3.56 16.43
N GLU A 331 7.13 -3.58 16.25
CA GLU A 331 8.10 -3.68 17.34
C GLU A 331 8.06 -2.52 18.33
N TYR A 332 7.59 -1.34 17.90
CA TYR A 332 7.44 -0.15 18.74
C TYR A 332 6.10 -0.11 19.49
N ILE A 333 5.20 -1.03 19.17
CA ILE A 333 3.88 -1.14 19.81
C ILE A 333 3.98 -2.13 20.97
N THR A 334 4.07 -1.60 22.18
CA THR A 334 4.22 -2.40 23.42
C THR A 334 3.00 -2.36 24.31
N ASP A 335 2.19 -1.31 24.21
CA ASP A 335 1.00 -1.05 25.01
C ASP A 335 -0.01 -0.17 24.25
N GLU A 336 -1.15 0.11 24.84
CA GLU A 336 -2.18 0.97 24.25
C GLU A 336 -1.67 2.38 23.91
N LYS A 337 -0.85 2.97 24.77
CA LYS A 337 -0.34 4.33 24.58
C LYS A 337 0.59 4.40 23.38
N SER A 338 1.53 3.47 23.26
CA SER A 338 2.43 3.38 22.10
C SER A 338 1.65 3.02 20.83
N PHE A 339 0.64 2.16 20.94
CA PHE A 339 -0.26 1.85 19.83
C PHE A 339 -0.98 3.09 19.31
N LEU A 340 -1.63 3.87 20.19
CA LEU A 340 -2.33 5.09 19.79
C LEU A 340 -1.40 6.14 19.18
N LYS A 341 -0.18 6.27 19.74
CA LYS A 341 0.83 7.15 19.17
C LYS A 341 1.22 6.75 17.75
N GLU A 342 1.56 5.48 17.54
CA GLU A 342 1.93 4.97 16.22
C GLU A 342 0.74 5.05 15.24
N ALA A 343 -0.48 4.81 15.70
CA ALA A 343 -1.70 4.96 14.92
C ALA A 343 -1.95 6.42 14.52
N ALA A 344 -1.77 7.37 15.45
CA ALA A 344 -1.92 8.80 15.16
C ALA A 344 -0.87 9.30 14.16
N ASP A 345 0.39 8.93 14.34
CA ASP A 345 1.48 9.25 13.41
C ASP A 345 1.19 8.68 12.01
N TYR A 346 0.69 7.44 11.95
CA TYR A 346 0.34 6.81 10.68
C TYR A 346 -0.89 7.45 10.03
N TRP A 347 -1.93 7.76 10.80
CA TRP A 347 -3.11 8.47 10.33
C TRP A 347 -2.73 9.84 9.76
N TYR A 348 -1.87 10.60 10.48
CA TYR A 348 -1.36 11.87 10.00
C TYR A 348 -0.60 11.71 8.69
N TYR A 349 0.34 10.77 8.64
CA TYR A 349 1.09 10.47 7.42
C TYR A 349 0.16 10.15 6.24
N THR A 350 -0.84 9.30 6.40
CA THR A 350 -1.73 8.88 5.31
C THR A 350 -2.58 10.02 4.77
N ASN A 351 -3.01 10.95 5.62
CA ASN A 351 -3.89 12.04 5.23
C ASN A 351 -3.13 13.30 4.76
N PHE A 352 -1.98 13.61 5.36
CA PHE A 352 -1.31 14.91 5.16
C PHE A 352 0.02 14.82 4.42
N GLU A 353 0.69 13.69 4.46
CA GLU A 353 2.04 13.56 3.86
C GLU A 353 2.09 12.58 2.69
N ARG A 354 1.29 11.54 2.71
CA ARG A 354 1.32 10.45 1.75
C ARG A 354 0.70 10.85 0.41
N PRO A 355 1.47 10.95 -0.69
CA PRO A 355 0.90 11.22 -2.01
C PRO A 355 0.18 9.99 -2.57
N HIS A 356 -1.00 10.18 -3.12
CA HIS A 356 -1.81 9.14 -3.73
C HIS A 356 -1.80 9.23 -5.25
N SER A 357 -1.52 8.09 -5.91
CA SER A 357 -1.49 7.97 -7.39
C SER A 357 -2.81 7.47 -7.99
N GLY A 358 -3.86 7.29 -7.17
CA GLY A 358 -5.16 6.85 -7.64
C GLY A 358 -5.79 7.83 -8.63
N LYS A 359 -6.77 7.35 -9.40
CA LYS A 359 -7.51 8.19 -10.36
C LYS A 359 -8.10 9.41 -9.63
N GLY A 360 -7.87 10.60 -10.14
CA GLY A 360 -8.34 11.87 -9.56
C GLY A 360 -7.40 12.51 -8.53
N MET A 361 -6.45 11.75 -7.95
CA MET A 361 -5.55 12.27 -6.90
C MET A 361 -4.37 13.08 -7.44
N LYS A 362 -3.87 12.76 -8.64
CA LYS A 362 -2.74 13.46 -9.30
C LYS A 362 -1.51 13.62 -8.38
N ASP A 363 -1.17 12.56 -7.63
CA ASP A 363 -0.07 12.53 -6.67
C ASP A 363 -0.19 13.55 -5.50
N ARG A 364 -1.41 14.03 -5.21
CA ARG A 364 -1.71 14.87 -4.04
C ARG A 364 -1.99 14.00 -2.80
N THR A 365 -1.88 14.61 -1.64
CA THR A 365 -2.37 14.01 -0.39
C THR A 365 -3.89 14.14 -0.30
N PRO A 366 -4.56 13.33 0.54
CA PRO A 366 -5.98 13.50 0.83
C PRO A 366 -6.32 14.92 1.29
N PHE A 367 -5.51 15.48 2.17
CA PHE A 367 -5.69 16.84 2.67
C PHE A 367 -5.62 17.89 1.55
N GLU A 368 -4.65 17.82 0.64
CA GLU A 368 -4.56 18.76 -0.49
C GLU A 368 -5.78 18.69 -1.42
N VAL A 369 -6.39 17.51 -1.56
CA VAL A 369 -7.63 17.40 -2.35
C VAL A 369 -8.81 18.03 -1.64
N LEU A 370 -8.87 17.93 -0.29
CA LEU A 370 -9.89 18.62 0.50
C LEU A 370 -9.70 20.14 0.45
N ASP A 371 -8.47 20.61 0.60
CA ASP A 371 -8.14 22.05 0.57
C ASP A 371 -8.48 22.66 -0.79
N ASP A 372 -8.10 22.01 -1.88
CA ASP A 372 -8.44 22.40 -3.25
C ASP A 372 -9.95 22.38 -3.54
N SER A 373 -10.77 21.70 -2.73
CA SER A 373 -12.23 21.65 -2.90
C SER A 373 -12.95 22.92 -2.42
N GLY A 374 -12.24 23.82 -1.78
CA GLY A 374 -12.79 25.07 -1.24
C GLY A 374 -13.63 24.90 0.03
N LEU A 375 -13.55 23.73 0.68
CA LEU A 375 -14.20 23.52 1.97
C LEU A 375 -13.46 24.34 3.04
N MET A 376 -14.19 25.17 3.79
CA MET A 376 -13.61 25.97 4.87
C MET A 376 -13.36 25.09 6.10
N GLY A 377 -12.39 25.51 6.93
CA GLY A 377 -12.05 24.81 8.17
C GLY A 377 -11.28 23.50 8.01
N VAL A 378 -10.85 23.15 6.78
CA VAL A 378 -10.17 21.88 6.47
C VAL A 378 -8.94 21.64 7.33
N ASN A 379 -8.19 22.69 7.69
CA ASN A 379 -7.02 22.60 8.58
C ASN A 379 -7.35 22.00 9.96
N GLN A 380 -8.58 22.13 10.43
CA GLN A 380 -9.01 21.57 11.71
C GLN A 380 -9.08 20.02 11.67
N PHE A 381 -9.14 19.40 10.49
CA PHE A 381 -9.10 17.94 10.37
C PHE A 381 -7.82 17.34 10.94
N MET A 382 -6.73 18.10 11.02
CA MET A 382 -5.49 17.68 11.69
C MET A 382 -5.69 17.38 13.19
N LYS A 383 -6.78 17.87 13.79
CA LYS A 383 -7.12 17.68 15.20
C LYS A 383 -8.09 16.52 15.44
N PHE A 384 -8.43 15.74 14.41
CA PHE A 384 -9.29 14.58 14.62
C PHE A 384 -8.61 13.58 15.55
N PRO A 385 -9.23 13.19 16.67
CA PRO A 385 -8.61 12.32 17.65
C PRO A 385 -8.56 10.87 17.20
N ILE A 386 -7.44 10.21 17.40
CA ILE A 386 -7.35 8.76 17.32
C ILE A 386 -7.67 8.20 18.70
N LEU A 387 -8.69 7.33 18.79
CA LEU A 387 -9.25 6.89 20.05
C LEU A 387 -9.60 5.40 20.07
N ILE A 388 -9.70 4.85 21.27
CA ILE A 388 -10.25 3.52 21.54
C ILE A 388 -11.71 3.69 21.95
N LEU A 389 -12.63 3.11 21.18
CA LEU A 389 -14.08 3.29 21.36
C LEU A 389 -14.54 2.75 22.72
N ASP A 390 -14.01 1.61 23.15
CA ASP A 390 -14.36 0.99 24.43
C ASP A 390 -14.18 1.96 25.60
N HIS A 391 -13.09 2.70 25.61
CA HIS A 391 -12.79 3.65 26.70
C HIS A 391 -13.56 4.97 26.57
N ASN A 392 -14.10 5.24 25.41
CA ASN A 392 -14.75 6.51 25.09
C ASN A 392 -16.25 6.41 24.89
N ILE A 393 -16.83 5.20 24.93
CA ILE A 393 -18.22 4.97 24.56
C ILE A 393 -19.20 5.77 25.42
N ASP A 394 -18.97 5.87 26.74
CA ASP A 394 -19.83 6.63 27.64
C ASP A 394 -19.75 8.14 27.39
N ASN A 395 -18.57 8.65 27.02
CA ASN A 395 -18.41 10.04 26.61
C ASN A 395 -19.11 10.31 25.29
N LEU A 396 -18.96 9.41 24.32
CA LEU A 396 -19.66 9.49 23.04
C LEU A 396 -21.17 9.42 23.19
N ARG A 397 -21.70 8.59 24.11
CA ARG A 397 -23.13 8.58 24.47
C ARG A 397 -23.57 9.91 25.00
N LYS A 398 -22.87 10.45 26.01
CA LYS A 398 -23.19 11.74 26.61
C LYS A 398 -23.16 12.90 25.62
N CYS A 399 -22.29 12.84 24.62
CA CYS A 399 -22.19 13.85 23.57
C CYS A 399 -23.25 13.71 22.47
N THR A 400 -23.60 12.46 22.12
CA THR A 400 -24.50 12.18 20.97
C THR A 400 -25.97 12.13 21.37
N GLU A 401 -26.31 11.61 22.56
CA GLU A 401 -27.70 11.48 22.99
C GLU A 401 -28.45 12.80 23.12
N PRO A 402 -27.87 13.86 23.76
CA PRO A 402 -28.54 15.18 23.78
C PRO A 402 -28.76 15.75 22.39
N LEU A 403 -27.79 15.62 21.50
CA LEU A 403 -27.92 16.04 20.11
C LEU A 403 -29.06 15.33 19.40
N LEU A 404 -29.16 14.02 19.60
CA LEU A 404 -30.20 13.21 19.00
C LEU A 404 -31.58 13.62 19.55
N PHE A 405 -31.69 13.82 20.86
CA PHE A 405 -32.94 14.20 21.52
C PHE A 405 -33.42 15.61 21.08
N GLU A 406 -32.56 16.62 21.14
CA GLU A 406 -32.89 17.99 20.69
C GLU A 406 -33.26 18.02 19.21
N HIS A 407 -32.61 17.18 18.42
CA HIS A 407 -32.86 17.08 17.00
C HIS A 407 -34.16 16.34 16.69
N ASP A 408 -34.49 15.27 17.35
CA ASP A 408 -35.74 14.54 17.13
C ASP A 408 -36.94 15.44 17.38
N ILE A 409 -36.87 16.32 18.37
CA ILE A 409 -37.90 17.33 18.63
C ILE A 409 -37.96 18.32 17.44
N LYS A 410 -36.81 18.87 17.01
CA LYS A 410 -36.77 19.82 15.92
C LYS A 410 -37.17 19.20 14.59
N LEU A 411 -36.71 17.98 14.28
CA LEU A 411 -37.07 17.27 13.05
C LEU A 411 -38.58 16.98 12.99
N ALA A 412 -39.18 16.65 14.15
CA ALA A 412 -40.63 16.47 14.25
C ALA A 412 -41.38 17.82 13.99
N GLU A 413 -40.83 18.91 14.47
CA GLU A 413 -41.36 20.25 14.22
C GLU A 413 -41.14 20.72 12.78
N GLU A 414 -39.97 20.48 12.20
CA GLU A 414 -39.61 20.88 10.85
C GLU A 414 -40.25 20.02 9.76
N LYS A 415 -40.41 18.68 10.00
CA LYS A 415 -41.25 17.83 9.15
C LYS A 415 -42.68 18.33 9.07
N ARG A 416 -43.15 19.00 10.14
CA ARG A 416 -44.43 19.70 10.14
C ARG A 416 -44.42 21.05 9.36
N GLN A 417 -43.26 21.69 9.25
CA GLN A 417 -43.11 23.02 8.69
C GLN A 417 -42.36 23.09 7.33
N GLY A 418 -41.72 21.97 6.91
CA GLY A 418 -41.00 21.86 5.63
C GLY A 418 -39.67 22.65 5.57
N VAL A 419 -39.03 22.92 6.71
CA VAL A 419 -37.80 23.72 6.82
C VAL A 419 -36.62 22.82 7.22
N LEU A 420 -35.47 23.01 6.56
CA LEU A 420 -34.21 22.34 6.90
C LEU A 420 -33.46 23.05 8.03
N LEU A 421 -32.78 22.30 8.89
CA LEU A 421 -31.94 22.88 9.96
C LEU A 421 -30.85 23.79 9.42
N ASP A 422 -30.77 24.98 10.02
CA ASP A 422 -29.75 25.97 9.70
C ASP A 422 -28.37 25.52 10.20
N PRO A 423 -27.31 25.72 9.39
CA PRO A 423 -25.92 25.39 9.73
C PRO A 423 -25.44 25.93 11.08
N LYS A 424 -25.91 27.11 11.44
CA LYS A 424 -25.54 27.77 12.70
C LYS A 424 -26.04 26.99 13.94
N THR A 425 -27.23 26.44 13.83
CA THR A 425 -27.82 25.63 14.91
C THR A 425 -27.03 24.35 15.18
N LEU A 426 -26.51 23.69 14.14
CA LEU A 426 -25.65 22.51 14.32
C LEU A 426 -24.29 22.88 14.93
N LEU A 427 -23.72 24.02 14.57
CA LEU A 427 -22.49 24.54 15.16
C LEU A 427 -22.68 24.90 16.64
N ASP A 428 -23.78 25.55 16.99
CA ASP A 428 -24.10 25.92 18.38
C ASP A 428 -24.31 24.69 19.27
N ILE A 429 -24.95 23.64 18.74
CA ILE A 429 -25.13 22.37 19.45
C ILE A 429 -23.78 21.68 19.66
N SER A 430 -22.92 21.61 18.66
CA SER A 430 -21.62 20.96 18.76
C SER A 430 -20.66 21.71 19.69
N SER A 431 -20.71 23.04 19.74
CA SER A 431 -19.89 23.86 20.63
C SER A 431 -20.30 23.73 22.12
N LYS A 432 -21.61 23.59 22.38
CA LYS A 432 -22.17 23.45 23.73
C LYS A 432 -21.73 22.20 24.46
N TYR A 433 -21.41 21.13 23.75
CA TYR A 433 -21.07 19.83 24.35
C TYR A 433 -19.57 19.52 24.36
N ASP A 434 -18.70 20.49 24.01
CA ASP A 434 -17.24 20.37 24.02
C ASP A 434 -16.75 19.05 23.34
N PHE A 435 -17.39 18.75 22.23
CA PHE A 435 -17.41 17.45 21.55
C PHE A 435 -16.03 16.99 21.11
N PHE A 436 -15.11 17.95 20.93
CA PHE A 436 -13.83 17.72 20.30
C PHE A 436 -12.64 17.68 21.26
N ILE A 437 -12.86 17.94 22.55
CA ILE A 437 -11.81 17.88 23.56
C ILE A 437 -12.33 17.05 24.73
N PRO A 438 -12.34 15.73 24.63
CA PRO A 438 -12.51 14.91 25.83
C PRO A 438 -11.40 15.31 26.77
N ASN A 439 -11.74 15.52 28.07
CA ASN A 439 -10.79 15.80 29.13
C ASN A 439 -9.61 14.82 29.03
N ALA A 440 -8.48 15.26 28.51
CA ALA A 440 -7.35 14.44 28.07
C ALA A 440 -6.75 13.55 29.17
N GLN A 441 -7.15 13.80 30.43
CA GLN A 441 -6.72 13.00 31.59
C GLN A 441 -7.54 11.73 31.82
N LYS A 442 -8.71 11.57 31.15
CA LYS A 442 -9.61 10.43 31.39
C LYS A 442 -9.91 9.61 30.13
N VAL A 443 -9.41 10.00 28.98
CA VAL A 443 -9.75 9.39 27.71
C VAL A 443 -8.48 9.00 26.98
N LEU A 444 -8.35 7.73 26.62
CA LEU A 444 -7.26 7.25 25.76
C LEU A 444 -7.48 7.72 24.32
N THR A 445 -7.11 8.96 24.07
CA THR A 445 -7.03 9.58 22.75
C THR A 445 -5.61 10.04 22.49
N TYR A 446 -5.25 10.11 21.24
CA TYR A 446 -3.96 10.65 20.82
C TYR A 446 -4.15 11.61 19.66
N TYR A 447 -3.58 12.82 19.78
CA TYR A 447 -3.54 13.79 18.70
C TYR A 447 -2.18 13.71 17.99
N PRO A 448 -2.15 13.63 16.67
CA PRO A 448 -0.89 13.70 15.92
C PRO A 448 -0.24 15.06 16.13
N SER A 449 1.05 15.05 16.38
CA SER A 449 1.87 16.27 16.61
C SER A 449 2.09 17.03 15.32
#